data_d2ea4e0839e57cf99f87ca99f6faa0b4
#
_entry.id   d2ea4e0839e57cf99f87ca99f6faa0b4
#
_cell.length_a   1.000
_cell.length_b   1.000
_cell.length_c   1.000
_cell.angle_alpha   90.00
_cell.angle_beta   90.00
_cell.angle_gamma   90.00
#
_symmetry.space_group_name_H-M   'P 1'
#
loop_
_entity.id
_entity.type
_entity.pdbx_description
1 polymer ?
#
loop_
_entity_poly.entity_id
_entity_poly.type
_entity_poly.pdbx_seq_one_letter_code
_entity_poly.pdbx_strand_id
1 'polypeptide(L)'
;TSLNSVLDQVEKIDPQLIIIDSIQTFTLDEFPQRPGTPTQTMECAYKMTEVAKDLEKPRMVFLVGQMTKQDELAGVRSLEHLVDTVLLIDGDSSEDLRSLMTTKNRYGSTGEIGFFSMTEKGMISIDNPSEYFMTKRSASEQVPGSSLSVIREGTRPIILETEALASKSFLPYPSRISESVRREHLNTLVSILEERAGITFLDKNIVVKSTGGIKVKEQASNLSVMVSIVSSTLNKPVEANSVFIADVGLTGELKNVPSLDIRLKEAERMGFKKAYVSKYSNVKEEAYKDLKVIKMSNI
;
A
#
# COMPACT_ATOMS: atom_id res chain seq x y z
N THR A 1 -21.27 27.34 -6.97
CA THR A 1 -22.25 27.44 -5.87
C THR A 1 -21.71 28.38 -4.81
N SER A 2 -22.50 29.37 -4.36
CA SER A 2 -22.08 30.27 -3.28
C SER A 2 -22.09 29.56 -1.93
N LEU A 3 -20.99 29.63 -1.19
CA LEU A 3 -20.89 29.11 0.16
C LEU A 3 -21.71 29.97 1.15
N ASN A 4 -21.86 31.28 0.89
CA ASN A 4 -22.67 32.18 1.72
C ASN A 4 -24.11 31.67 1.84
N SER A 5 -24.69 31.18 0.73
CA SER A 5 -26.02 30.57 0.76
C SER A 5 -26.10 29.30 1.59
N VAL A 6 -25.01 28.52 1.63
CA VAL A 6 -24.92 27.32 2.50
C VAL A 6 -24.86 27.74 3.97
N LEU A 7 -24.07 28.75 4.30
CA LEU A 7 -23.95 29.27 5.66
C LEU A 7 -25.29 29.77 6.18
N ASP A 8 -26.05 30.48 5.35
CA ASP A 8 -27.43 30.92 5.70
C ASP A 8 -28.35 29.73 6.01
N GLN A 9 -28.20 28.61 5.29
CA GLN A 9 -28.99 27.40 5.57
C GLN A 9 -28.47 26.67 6.83
N VAL A 10 -27.19 26.66 7.08
CA VAL A 10 -26.61 26.09 8.31
C VAL A 10 -27.14 26.82 9.56
N GLU A 11 -27.25 28.13 9.51
CA GLU A 11 -27.83 28.91 10.60
C GLU A 11 -29.33 28.61 10.84
N LYS A 12 -30.08 28.42 9.75
CA LYS A 12 -31.54 28.16 9.83
C LYS A 12 -31.86 26.75 10.27
N ILE A 13 -31.10 25.76 9.80
CA ILE A 13 -31.37 24.31 10.02
C ILE A 13 -30.69 23.81 11.29
N ASP A 14 -29.58 24.45 11.67
CA ASP A 14 -28.68 24.07 12.78
C ASP A 14 -28.29 22.59 12.75
N PRO A 15 -27.67 22.09 11.63
CA PRO A 15 -27.34 20.69 11.48
C PRO A 15 -26.14 20.31 12.34
N GLN A 16 -26.10 19.08 12.84
CA GLN A 16 -24.95 18.51 13.55
C GLN A 16 -23.87 18.01 12.60
N LEU A 17 -24.23 17.63 11.37
CA LEU A 17 -23.35 17.14 10.33
C LEU A 17 -23.54 17.93 9.04
N ILE A 18 -22.43 18.39 8.46
CA ILE A 18 -22.39 19.09 7.18
C ILE A 18 -21.42 18.33 6.25
N ILE A 19 -21.87 18.04 5.04
CA ILE A 19 -21.05 17.40 4.01
C ILE A 19 -20.98 18.32 2.80
N ILE A 20 -19.78 18.74 2.41
CA ILE A 20 -19.49 19.58 1.24
C ILE A 20 -18.84 18.73 0.16
N ASP A 21 -19.57 18.41 -0.90
CA ASP A 21 -19.07 17.64 -2.06
C ASP A 21 -19.28 18.45 -3.36
N SER A 22 -18.20 18.95 -3.96
CA SER A 22 -16.81 19.03 -3.48
C SER A 22 -16.44 20.46 -3.15
N ILE A 23 -15.53 20.67 -2.23
CA ILE A 23 -15.13 22.01 -1.77
C ILE A 23 -14.64 22.91 -2.90
N GLN A 24 -14.06 22.36 -3.96
CA GLN A 24 -13.57 23.10 -5.13
C GLN A 24 -14.67 23.74 -5.96
N THR A 25 -15.92 23.33 -5.80
CA THR A 25 -17.05 23.89 -6.58
C THR A 25 -17.69 25.11 -5.93
N PHE A 26 -17.27 25.43 -4.71
CA PHE A 26 -17.82 26.54 -3.95
C PHE A 26 -17.02 27.83 -4.09
N THR A 27 -17.70 28.95 -3.89
CA THR A 27 -17.12 30.30 -3.87
C THR A 27 -17.65 31.08 -2.68
N LEU A 28 -16.82 31.97 -2.17
CA LEU A 28 -17.19 33.06 -1.26
C LEU A 28 -17.24 34.35 -2.07
N ASP A 29 -18.29 35.11 -1.91
CA ASP A 29 -18.58 36.33 -2.71
C ASP A 29 -17.56 37.45 -2.44
N GLU A 30 -16.87 37.41 -1.29
CA GLU A 30 -15.82 38.33 -0.90
C GLU A 30 -14.54 38.18 -1.71
N PHE A 31 -14.35 37.04 -2.39
CA PHE A 31 -13.16 36.76 -3.17
C PHE A 31 -13.49 36.67 -4.67
N PRO A 32 -12.84 37.49 -5.53
CA PRO A 32 -13.20 37.58 -6.95
C PRO A 32 -12.68 36.41 -7.81
N GLN A 33 -11.95 35.46 -7.24
CA GLN A 33 -11.38 34.33 -7.96
C GLN A 33 -12.48 33.33 -8.36
N ARG A 34 -12.21 32.57 -9.44
CA ARG A 34 -13.12 31.52 -9.93
C ARG A 34 -13.17 30.30 -8.99
N PRO A 35 -14.27 29.53 -9.00
CA PRO A 35 -14.34 28.26 -8.30
C PRO A 35 -13.15 27.35 -8.69
N GLY A 36 -12.65 26.54 -7.77
CA GLY A 36 -11.55 25.60 -8.00
C GLY A 36 -10.16 26.23 -7.98
N THR A 37 -10.03 27.55 -7.84
CA THR A 37 -8.72 28.17 -7.60
C THR A 37 -8.25 27.86 -6.17
N PRO A 38 -6.93 27.73 -5.93
CA PRO A 38 -6.40 27.46 -4.59
C PRO A 38 -6.90 28.47 -3.54
N THR A 39 -6.96 29.75 -3.88
CA THR A 39 -7.46 30.81 -2.97
C THR A 39 -8.89 30.56 -2.57
N GLN A 40 -9.81 30.41 -3.54
CA GLN A 40 -11.22 30.17 -3.24
C GLN A 40 -11.43 28.90 -2.41
N THR A 41 -10.76 27.82 -2.79
CA THR A 41 -10.85 26.53 -2.08
C THR A 41 -10.37 26.66 -0.63
N MET A 42 -9.27 27.38 -0.41
CA MET A 42 -8.72 27.63 0.93
C MET A 42 -9.64 28.46 1.79
N GLU A 43 -10.18 29.56 1.25
CA GLU A 43 -11.08 30.45 2.00
C GLU A 43 -12.41 29.76 2.33
N CYS A 44 -12.97 29.02 1.38
CA CYS A 44 -14.15 28.18 1.64
C CYS A 44 -13.91 27.15 2.75
N ALA A 45 -12.76 26.46 2.71
CA ALA A 45 -12.41 25.48 3.73
C ALA A 45 -12.14 26.14 5.10
N TYR A 46 -11.49 27.29 5.10
CA TYR A 46 -11.27 28.06 6.33
C TYR A 46 -12.61 28.44 6.97
N LYS A 47 -13.55 28.96 6.19
CA LYS A 47 -14.89 29.33 6.67
C LYS A 47 -15.66 28.13 7.25
N MET A 48 -15.59 26.99 6.58
CA MET A 48 -16.21 25.75 7.09
C MET A 48 -15.52 25.23 8.36
N THR A 49 -14.22 25.49 8.53
CA THR A 49 -13.50 25.16 9.76
C THR A 49 -13.95 26.03 10.92
N GLU A 50 -14.25 27.33 10.69
CA GLU A 50 -14.83 28.20 11.70
C GLU A 50 -16.20 27.66 12.16
N VAL A 51 -17.07 27.27 11.19
CA VAL A 51 -18.37 26.65 11.48
C VAL A 51 -18.25 25.37 12.29
N ALA A 52 -17.23 24.52 12.00
CA ALA A 52 -17.00 23.29 12.74
C ALA A 52 -16.52 23.54 14.18
N LYS A 53 -15.72 24.59 14.39
CA LYS A 53 -15.08 24.92 15.68
C LYS A 53 -15.85 25.95 16.51
N ASP A 54 -17.07 26.26 16.14
CA ASP A 54 -17.94 27.10 16.95
C ASP A 54 -18.13 26.47 18.35
N LEU A 55 -17.77 27.18 19.39
CA LEU A 55 -17.80 26.68 20.76
C LEU A 55 -19.24 26.55 21.31
N GLU A 56 -20.17 27.36 20.80
CA GLU A 56 -21.57 27.32 21.21
C GLU A 56 -22.34 26.21 20.49
N LYS A 57 -21.97 25.97 19.21
CA LYS A 57 -22.62 25.00 18.31
C LYS A 57 -21.62 24.14 17.56
N PRO A 58 -20.88 23.26 18.25
CA PRO A 58 -19.88 22.42 17.59
C PRO A 58 -20.53 21.48 16.57
N ARG A 59 -19.97 21.41 15.35
CA ARG A 59 -20.49 20.60 14.25
C ARG A 59 -19.42 19.71 13.66
N MET A 60 -19.85 18.58 13.12
CA MET A 60 -18.98 17.75 12.29
C MET A 60 -19.08 18.21 10.84
N VAL A 61 -17.95 18.51 10.21
CA VAL A 61 -17.88 18.94 8.82
C VAL A 61 -16.98 18.00 8.03
N PHE A 62 -17.54 17.42 6.95
CA PHE A 62 -16.77 16.67 5.95
C PHE A 62 -16.59 17.55 4.71
N LEU A 63 -15.34 17.79 4.35
CA LEU A 63 -14.95 18.43 3.10
C LEU A 63 -14.45 17.37 2.13
N VAL A 64 -15.25 17.09 1.10
CA VAL A 64 -14.82 16.18 0.03
C VAL A 64 -14.02 17.00 -0.98
N GLY A 65 -12.80 16.55 -1.28
CA GLY A 65 -11.90 17.17 -2.24
C GLY A 65 -11.36 16.14 -3.22
N GLN A 66 -11.20 16.51 -4.48
CA GLN A 66 -10.53 15.70 -5.48
C GLN A 66 -9.08 16.14 -5.59
N MET A 67 -8.15 15.18 -5.49
CA MET A 67 -6.72 15.42 -5.73
C MET A 67 -6.38 15.02 -7.17
N THR A 68 -5.86 15.95 -7.96
CA THR A 68 -5.22 15.63 -9.23
C THR A 68 -3.71 15.49 -9.04
N LYS A 69 -3.02 14.77 -9.93
CA LYS A 69 -1.54 14.65 -9.88
C LYS A 69 -0.81 16.00 -9.94
N GLN A 70 -1.47 17.07 -10.43
CA GLN A 70 -0.95 18.43 -10.45
C GLN A 70 -1.20 19.20 -9.15
N ASP A 71 -2.25 18.84 -8.40
CA ASP A 71 -2.62 19.47 -7.13
C ASP A 71 -1.73 19.03 -5.96
N GLU A 72 -0.95 17.95 -6.13
CA GLU A 72 0.07 17.53 -5.14
C GLU A 72 1.08 18.64 -4.83
N LEU A 73 1.23 19.63 -5.71
CA LEU A 73 2.26 20.67 -5.58
C LEU A 73 1.82 21.98 -4.90
N ALA A 74 0.52 22.35 -4.85
CA ALA A 74 0.19 23.69 -4.38
C ALA A 74 -1.13 23.94 -3.63
N GLY A 75 -2.19 23.14 -3.79
CA GLY A 75 -3.52 23.51 -3.32
C GLY A 75 -4.07 22.66 -2.17
N VAL A 76 -4.12 21.36 -2.33
CA VAL A 76 -4.81 20.45 -1.41
C VAL A 76 -3.99 20.16 -0.15
N ARG A 77 -2.66 20.13 -0.22
CA ARG A 77 -1.80 20.01 0.98
C ARG A 77 -2.01 21.15 1.99
N SER A 78 -2.39 22.33 1.50
CA SER A 78 -2.69 23.46 2.39
C SER A 78 -3.96 23.22 3.20
N LEU A 79 -4.97 22.51 2.65
CA LEU A 79 -6.19 22.12 3.36
C LEU A 79 -5.92 21.19 4.53
N GLU A 80 -4.91 20.32 4.42
CA GLU A 80 -4.54 19.40 5.50
C GLU A 80 -4.18 20.11 6.79
N HIS A 81 -3.66 21.35 6.72
CA HIS A 81 -3.33 22.12 7.90
C HIS A 81 -4.56 22.65 8.64
N LEU A 82 -5.66 22.89 7.93
CA LEU A 82 -6.89 23.45 8.49
C LEU A 82 -7.75 22.41 9.24
N VAL A 83 -7.78 21.18 8.74
CA VAL A 83 -8.67 20.12 9.22
C VAL A 83 -8.00 19.27 10.32
N ASP A 84 -8.80 18.62 11.14
CA ASP A 84 -8.32 17.77 12.24
C ASP A 84 -7.98 16.36 11.77
N THR A 85 -8.67 15.86 10.78
CA THR A 85 -8.48 14.51 10.21
C THR A 85 -8.46 14.58 8.68
N VAL A 86 -7.56 13.82 8.07
CA VAL A 86 -7.49 13.64 6.61
C VAL A 86 -7.61 12.16 6.30
N LEU A 87 -8.61 11.83 5.50
CA LEU A 87 -8.85 10.51 4.96
C LEU A 87 -8.56 10.54 3.46
N LEU A 88 -7.68 9.67 3.01
CA LEU A 88 -7.32 9.51 1.60
C LEU A 88 -7.97 8.23 1.06
N ILE A 89 -8.78 8.36 0.01
CA ILE A 89 -9.25 7.23 -0.79
C ILE A 89 -8.35 7.15 -2.03
N ASP A 90 -7.65 6.03 -2.18
CA ASP A 90 -6.77 5.78 -3.32
C ASP A 90 -7.21 4.53 -4.08
N GLY A 91 -6.94 4.49 -5.39
CA GLY A 91 -7.21 3.34 -6.26
C GLY A 91 -7.11 3.71 -7.73
N ASP A 92 -6.63 2.78 -8.54
CA ASP A 92 -6.58 2.95 -9.98
C ASP A 92 -7.97 2.76 -10.59
N SER A 93 -8.30 3.56 -11.61
CA SER A 93 -9.60 3.47 -12.30
C SER A 93 -9.76 2.16 -13.09
N SER A 94 -8.66 1.49 -13.40
CA SER A 94 -8.64 0.19 -14.09
C SER A 94 -8.76 -1.02 -13.15
N GLU A 95 -8.69 -0.78 -11.83
CA GLU A 95 -8.77 -1.83 -10.81
C GLU A 95 -10.00 -1.63 -9.92
N ASP A 96 -10.55 -2.73 -9.40
CA ASP A 96 -11.68 -2.66 -8.46
C ASP A 96 -11.24 -2.32 -7.03
N LEU A 97 -9.95 -2.46 -6.73
CA LEU A 97 -9.42 -2.21 -5.40
C LEU A 97 -9.44 -0.71 -5.06
N ARG A 98 -9.93 -0.41 -3.87
CA ARG A 98 -9.83 0.92 -3.25
C ARG A 98 -9.24 0.78 -1.85
N SER A 99 -8.39 1.72 -1.47
CA SER A 99 -7.90 1.83 -0.11
C SER A 99 -8.36 3.13 0.53
N LEU A 100 -8.72 3.09 1.79
CA LEU A 100 -9.03 4.24 2.62
C LEU A 100 -8.00 4.32 3.73
N MET A 101 -7.20 5.38 3.75
CA MET A 101 -6.11 5.55 4.70
C MET A 101 -6.24 6.88 5.46
N THR A 102 -5.95 6.84 6.75
CA THR A 102 -5.84 8.03 7.59
C THR A 102 -4.42 8.59 7.48
N THR A 103 -4.25 9.75 6.83
CA THR A 103 -2.94 10.42 6.65
C THR A 103 -2.67 11.44 7.75
N LYS A 104 -3.71 12.03 8.31
CA LYS A 104 -3.67 12.94 9.46
C LYS A 104 -4.81 12.63 10.41
N ASN A 105 -4.52 12.61 11.70
CA ASN A 105 -5.53 12.51 12.75
C ASN A 105 -5.03 13.21 14.02
N ARG A 106 -5.63 14.35 14.36
CA ARG A 106 -5.22 15.13 15.55
C ARG A 106 -5.55 14.42 16.85
N TYR A 107 -6.58 13.60 16.86
CA TYR A 107 -7.14 13.00 18.06
C TYR A 107 -6.96 11.47 18.14
N GLY A 108 -6.21 10.87 17.20
CA GLY A 108 -5.99 9.44 17.18
C GLY A 108 -4.79 9.02 16.35
N SER A 109 -4.69 7.71 16.09
CA SER A 109 -3.62 7.14 15.27
C SER A 109 -3.74 7.53 13.80
N THR A 110 -2.62 7.49 13.09
CA THR A 110 -2.53 7.63 11.64
C THR A 110 -1.99 6.34 11.02
N GLY A 111 -2.18 6.20 9.70
CA GLY A 111 -1.72 5.01 8.99
C GLY A 111 -2.67 3.82 9.06
N GLU A 112 -3.81 3.94 9.73
CA GLU A 112 -4.88 2.94 9.63
C GLU A 112 -5.37 2.88 8.19
N ILE A 113 -5.52 1.65 7.67
CA ILE A 113 -5.93 1.41 6.29
C ILE A 113 -7.06 0.39 6.21
N GLY A 114 -8.12 0.72 5.48
CA GLY A 114 -9.19 -0.17 5.06
C GLY A 114 -9.12 -0.46 3.57
N PHE A 115 -9.45 -1.68 3.17
CA PHE A 115 -9.54 -2.08 1.77
C PHE A 115 -10.97 -2.37 1.37
N PHE A 116 -11.31 -1.97 0.16
CA PHE A 116 -12.64 -2.13 -0.41
C PHE A 116 -12.53 -2.59 -1.86
N SER A 117 -13.50 -3.36 -2.31
CA SER A 117 -13.70 -3.69 -3.72
C SER A 117 -14.84 -2.86 -4.27
N MET A 118 -14.63 -2.23 -5.42
CA MET A 118 -15.67 -1.52 -6.16
C MET A 118 -16.51 -2.53 -6.93
N THR A 119 -17.80 -2.54 -6.69
CA THR A 119 -18.75 -3.45 -7.34
C THR A 119 -19.92 -2.65 -7.92
N GLU A 120 -20.78 -3.29 -8.72
CA GLU A 120 -22.02 -2.68 -9.21
C GLU A 120 -22.94 -2.18 -8.09
N LYS A 121 -22.80 -2.72 -6.87
CA LYS A 121 -23.55 -2.30 -5.67
C LYS A 121 -22.83 -1.24 -4.84
N GLY A 122 -21.67 -0.75 -5.32
CA GLY A 122 -20.83 0.21 -4.61
C GLY A 122 -19.60 -0.45 -3.98
N MET A 123 -18.99 0.24 -3.01
CA MET A 123 -17.79 -0.23 -2.30
C MET A 123 -18.17 -1.27 -1.24
N ILE A 124 -17.53 -2.44 -1.29
CA ILE A 124 -17.70 -3.53 -0.33
C ILE A 124 -16.38 -3.71 0.42
N SER A 125 -16.43 -3.81 1.75
CA SER A 125 -15.25 -4.02 2.61
C SER A 125 -14.56 -5.35 2.30
N ILE A 126 -13.23 -5.32 2.22
CA ILE A 126 -12.37 -6.50 2.17
C ILE A 126 -11.88 -6.76 3.59
N ASP A 127 -12.54 -7.66 4.31
CA ASP A 127 -12.26 -7.91 5.73
C ASP A 127 -10.92 -8.61 5.94
N ASN A 128 -10.52 -9.49 5.01
CA ASN A 128 -9.24 -10.19 5.02
C ASN A 128 -8.41 -9.89 3.77
N PRO A 129 -7.68 -8.76 3.73
CA PRO A 129 -6.87 -8.40 2.57
C PRO A 129 -5.78 -9.42 2.24
N SER A 130 -5.23 -10.14 3.23
CA SER A 130 -4.25 -11.19 2.97
C SER A 130 -4.80 -12.30 2.06
N GLU A 131 -6.09 -12.59 2.13
CA GLU A 131 -6.71 -13.53 1.19
C GLU A 131 -6.93 -12.95 -0.22
N TYR A 132 -7.08 -11.64 -0.31
CA TYR A 132 -7.25 -10.94 -1.60
C TYR A 132 -5.94 -10.87 -2.39
N PHE A 133 -4.80 -10.68 -1.70
CA PHE A 133 -3.48 -10.48 -2.31
C PHE A 133 -2.64 -11.76 -2.42
N MET A 134 -3.27 -12.93 -2.29
CA MET A 134 -2.61 -14.21 -2.50
C MET A 134 -3.55 -15.20 -3.21
N THR A 135 -2.98 -16.06 -4.03
CA THR A 135 -3.71 -17.18 -4.62
C THR A 135 -3.67 -18.36 -3.65
N LYS A 136 -4.83 -18.82 -3.20
CA LYS A 136 -4.92 -20.01 -2.35
C LYS A 136 -4.62 -21.25 -3.20
N ARG A 137 -3.49 -21.90 -2.95
CA ARG A 137 -3.07 -23.15 -3.58
C ARG A 137 -2.86 -24.24 -2.52
N SER A 138 -3.29 -25.43 -2.83
CA SER A 138 -2.92 -26.63 -2.03
C SER A 138 -1.44 -26.96 -2.23
N ALA A 139 -0.90 -27.82 -1.38
CA ALA A 139 0.51 -28.24 -1.50
C ALA A 139 0.83 -28.93 -2.83
N SER A 140 -0.14 -29.59 -3.46
CA SER A 140 0.01 -30.24 -4.77
C SER A 140 -0.13 -29.30 -5.98
N GLU A 141 -0.62 -28.06 -5.77
CA GLU A 141 -0.89 -27.07 -6.82
C GLU A 141 0.17 -25.96 -6.86
N GLN A 142 1.30 -26.14 -6.19
CA GLN A 142 2.37 -25.14 -6.21
C GLN A 142 2.93 -24.99 -7.62
N VAL A 143 3.15 -23.75 -8.01
CA VAL A 143 3.66 -23.38 -9.34
C VAL A 143 5.02 -22.69 -9.23
N PRO A 144 5.94 -22.90 -10.20
CA PRO A 144 7.17 -22.13 -10.25
C PRO A 144 6.90 -20.64 -10.47
N GLY A 145 7.73 -19.81 -9.86
CA GLY A 145 7.67 -18.36 -10.05
C GLY A 145 6.78 -17.61 -9.06
N SER A 146 6.10 -18.30 -8.17
CA SER A 146 5.30 -17.66 -7.11
C SER A 146 5.97 -17.78 -5.75
N SER A 147 5.99 -16.70 -4.98
CA SER A 147 6.40 -16.70 -3.57
C SER A 147 5.63 -15.67 -2.77
N LEU A 148 5.60 -15.86 -1.44
CA LEU A 148 4.79 -15.07 -0.53
C LEU A 148 5.67 -14.30 0.46
N SER A 149 5.30 -13.07 0.73
CA SER A 149 5.87 -12.23 1.79
C SER A 149 4.77 -11.67 2.67
N VAL A 150 5.17 -11.02 3.77
CA VAL A 150 4.27 -10.19 4.57
C VAL A 150 4.78 -8.77 4.50
N ILE A 151 4.04 -7.92 3.82
CA ILE A 151 4.29 -6.47 3.74
C ILE A 151 3.44 -5.72 4.78
N ARG A 152 3.71 -4.42 4.94
CA ARG A 152 2.84 -3.51 5.68
C ARG A 152 2.30 -2.43 4.76
N GLU A 153 0.99 -2.30 4.76
CA GLU A 153 0.33 -1.13 4.21
C GLU A 153 -0.22 -0.31 5.39
N GLY A 154 0.33 0.89 5.57
CA GLY A 154 0.10 1.65 6.78
C GLY A 154 0.53 0.89 8.04
N THR A 155 -0.40 0.63 8.95
CA THR A 155 -0.20 -0.15 10.17
C THR A 155 -0.51 -1.64 9.99
N ARG A 156 -1.20 -2.02 8.91
CA ARG A 156 -1.74 -3.38 8.71
C ARG A 156 -0.75 -4.30 8.00
N PRO A 157 -0.41 -5.47 8.57
CA PRO A 157 0.34 -6.51 7.88
C PRO A 157 -0.57 -7.22 6.88
N ILE A 158 -0.04 -7.56 5.70
CA ILE A 158 -0.76 -8.19 4.59
C ILE A 158 0.12 -9.24 3.95
N ILE A 159 -0.41 -10.43 3.71
CA ILE A 159 0.26 -11.41 2.85
C ILE A 159 0.20 -10.92 1.41
N LEU A 160 1.33 -10.89 0.76
CA LEU A 160 1.45 -10.49 -0.64
C LEU A 160 2.12 -11.58 -1.45
N GLU A 161 1.47 -12.01 -2.50
CA GLU A 161 2.05 -12.89 -3.50
C GLU A 161 2.82 -12.08 -4.54
N THR A 162 4.07 -12.49 -4.79
CA THR A 162 4.91 -12.00 -5.87
C THR A 162 5.07 -13.10 -6.91
N GLU A 163 4.76 -12.80 -8.15
CA GLU A 163 4.92 -13.69 -9.29
C GLU A 163 6.05 -13.18 -10.19
N ALA A 164 6.93 -14.08 -10.60
CA ALA A 164 8.00 -13.81 -11.54
C ALA A 164 7.97 -14.79 -12.71
N LEU A 165 8.25 -14.28 -13.89
CA LEU A 165 8.45 -15.08 -15.10
C LEU A 165 9.86 -14.81 -15.66
N ALA A 166 10.66 -15.86 -15.70
CA ALA A 166 11.95 -15.86 -16.37
C ALA A 166 11.82 -16.59 -17.72
N SER A 167 12.11 -15.92 -18.81
CA SER A 167 12.05 -16.49 -20.16
C SER A 167 13.36 -16.25 -20.92
N LYS A 168 13.68 -17.11 -21.89
CA LYS A 168 14.88 -16.93 -22.71
C LYS A 168 14.80 -15.62 -23.50
N SER A 169 15.86 -14.84 -23.48
CA SER A 169 16.04 -13.66 -24.31
C SER A 169 16.83 -14.01 -25.56
N PHE A 170 16.42 -13.45 -26.70
CA PHE A 170 17.16 -13.49 -27.96
C PHE A 170 17.81 -12.14 -28.27
N LEU A 171 17.64 -11.16 -27.37
CA LEU A 171 18.21 -9.83 -27.50
C LEU A 171 19.52 -9.73 -26.74
N PRO A 172 20.50 -8.92 -27.22
CA PRO A 172 21.74 -8.67 -26.49
C PRO A 172 21.55 -8.12 -25.08
N TYR A 173 20.45 -7.41 -24.86
CA TYR A 173 20.06 -6.84 -23.57
C TYR A 173 18.72 -7.41 -23.13
N PRO A 174 18.69 -8.39 -22.22
CA PRO A 174 17.46 -8.94 -21.69
C PRO A 174 16.60 -7.90 -20.99
N SER A 175 15.29 -7.97 -21.18
CA SER A 175 14.38 -7.01 -20.56
C SER A 175 14.13 -7.32 -19.09
N ARG A 176 13.98 -6.27 -18.29
CA ARG A 176 13.58 -6.31 -16.89
C ARG A 176 12.32 -5.45 -16.77
N ILE A 177 11.19 -6.10 -16.56
CA ILE A 177 9.87 -5.46 -16.50
C ILE A 177 9.26 -5.74 -15.14
N SER A 178 8.71 -4.72 -14.52
CA SER A 178 7.92 -4.91 -13.30
C SER A 178 6.82 -3.86 -13.20
N GLU A 179 5.65 -4.32 -12.82
CA GLU A 179 4.50 -3.48 -12.49
C GLU A 179 4.48 -3.12 -11.01
N SER A 180 5.07 -3.95 -10.15
CA SER A 180 5.02 -3.81 -8.70
C SER A 180 6.28 -3.24 -8.07
N VAL A 181 7.45 -3.48 -8.67
CA VAL A 181 8.76 -3.05 -8.17
C VAL A 181 9.38 -2.06 -9.14
N ARG A 182 10.04 -1.01 -8.66
CA ARG A 182 10.76 -0.07 -9.54
C ARG A 182 11.85 -0.80 -10.33
N ARG A 183 12.00 -0.48 -11.61
CA ARG A 183 12.93 -1.15 -12.53
C ARG A 183 14.38 -1.15 -12.01
N GLU A 184 14.84 -0.05 -11.46
CA GLU A 184 16.20 0.07 -10.91
C GLU A 184 16.39 -0.88 -9.71
N HIS A 185 15.36 -1.01 -8.88
CA HIS A 185 15.39 -1.92 -7.75
C HIS A 185 15.39 -3.39 -8.19
N LEU A 186 14.57 -3.75 -9.20
CA LEU A 186 14.58 -5.09 -9.80
C LEU A 186 15.95 -5.41 -10.37
N ASN A 187 16.61 -4.50 -11.08
CA ASN A 187 17.96 -4.68 -11.59
C ASN A 187 18.95 -4.97 -10.47
N THR A 188 18.84 -4.23 -9.35
CA THR A 188 19.70 -4.47 -8.17
C THR A 188 19.50 -5.87 -7.60
N LEU A 189 18.26 -6.33 -7.42
CA LEU A 189 17.97 -7.67 -6.91
C LEU A 189 18.51 -8.78 -7.84
N VAL A 190 18.36 -8.60 -9.15
CA VAL A 190 18.90 -9.51 -10.15
C VAL A 190 20.43 -9.56 -10.09
N SER A 191 21.12 -8.41 -10.00
CA SER A 191 22.59 -8.36 -9.87
C SER A 191 23.08 -9.04 -8.59
N ILE A 192 22.35 -8.92 -7.49
CA ILE A 192 22.68 -9.64 -6.25
C ILE A 192 22.55 -11.16 -6.47
N LEU A 193 21.51 -11.63 -7.16
CA LEU A 193 21.36 -13.05 -7.48
C LEU A 193 22.49 -13.56 -8.37
N GLU A 194 22.90 -12.78 -9.37
CA GLU A 194 24.02 -13.14 -10.24
C GLU A 194 25.34 -13.27 -9.46
N GLU A 195 25.69 -12.25 -8.70
CA GLU A 195 26.99 -12.15 -8.06
C GLU A 195 27.11 -12.96 -6.75
N ARG A 196 26.00 -13.19 -6.03
CA ARG A 196 26.02 -13.82 -4.69
C ARG A 196 25.39 -15.20 -4.65
N ALA A 197 24.40 -15.48 -5.49
CA ALA A 197 23.80 -16.81 -5.62
C ALA A 197 24.33 -17.59 -6.82
N GLY A 198 25.15 -16.99 -7.70
CA GLY A 198 25.73 -17.63 -8.86
C GLY A 198 24.71 -18.04 -9.94
N ILE A 199 23.58 -17.35 -10.01
CA ILE A 199 22.50 -17.64 -10.97
C ILE A 199 22.61 -16.68 -12.14
N THR A 200 22.85 -17.19 -13.35
CA THR A 200 23.01 -16.35 -14.54
C THR A 200 21.67 -15.92 -15.16
N PHE A 201 21.54 -14.61 -15.43
CA PHE A 201 20.38 -14.02 -16.09
C PHE A 201 20.75 -13.28 -17.40
N LEU A 202 21.95 -13.49 -17.93
CA LEU A 202 22.44 -12.81 -19.14
C LEU A 202 21.60 -13.09 -20.38
N ASP A 203 20.94 -14.24 -20.43
CA ASP A 203 20.08 -14.68 -21.54
C ASP A 203 18.60 -14.75 -21.14
N LYS A 204 18.18 -14.08 -20.05
CA LYS A 204 16.83 -14.21 -19.50
C LYS A 204 16.13 -12.86 -19.34
N ASN A 205 14.97 -12.74 -19.99
CA ASN A 205 14.01 -11.70 -19.66
C ASN A 205 13.37 -12.03 -18.32
N ILE A 206 13.12 -11.03 -17.49
CA ILE A 206 12.45 -11.16 -16.20
C ILE A 206 11.28 -10.21 -16.15
N VAL A 207 10.11 -10.76 -15.82
CA VAL A 207 8.90 -10.00 -15.52
C VAL A 207 8.49 -10.30 -14.10
N VAL A 208 8.16 -9.26 -13.33
CA VAL A 208 7.70 -9.39 -11.93
C VAL A 208 6.43 -8.59 -11.73
N LYS A 209 5.45 -9.20 -11.10
CA LYS A 209 4.23 -8.52 -10.67
C LYS A 209 3.81 -9.00 -9.27
N SER A 210 2.94 -8.25 -8.62
CA SER A 210 2.27 -8.66 -7.39
C SER A 210 0.78 -8.93 -7.66
N THR A 211 0.21 -9.86 -6.95
CA THR A 211 -1.23 -10.14 -7.02
C THR A 211 -2.00 -8.94 -6.47
N GLY A 212 -3.08 -8.53 -7.17
CA GLY A 212 -3.91 -7.38 -6.81
C GLY A 212 -3.26 -6.02 -7.06
N GLY A 213 -2.20 -5.94 -7.89
CA GLY A 213 -1.63 -4.68 -8.37
C GLY A 213 -0.89 -3.82 -7.34
N ILE A 214 -0.73 -4.29 -6.10
CA ILE A 214 -0.02 -3.52 -5.05
C ILE A 214 1.42 -3.23 -5.46
N LYS A 215 1.79 -1.96 -5.41
CA LYS A 215 3.19 -1.53 -5.61
C LYS A 215 4.02 -1.85 -4.38
N VAL A 216 4.99 -2.73 -4.54
CA VAL A 216 5.91 -3.14 -3.48
C VAL A 216 6.92 -2.02 -3.23
N LYS A 217 6.69 -1.23 -2.20
CA LYS A 217 7.56 -0.12 -1.79
C LYS A 217 8.49 -0.53 -0.64
N GLU A 218 8.23 -1.67 -0.05
CA GLU A 218 8.84 -2.10 1.20
C GLU A 218 9.92 -3.17 0.98
N GLN A 219 11.07 -2.99 1.62
CA GLN A 219 12.22 -3.89 1.49
C GLN A 219 11.98 -5.29 2.10
N ALA A 220 10.99 -5.44 2.98
CA ALA A 220 10.65 -6.72 3.60
C ALA A 220 10.29 -7.83 2.59
N SER A 221 9.86 -7.47 1.39
CA SER A 221 9.52 -8.39 0.30
C SER A 221 10.69 -8.73 -0.63
N ASN A 222 11.87 -8.13 -0.47
CA ASN A 222 13.00 -8.33 -1.37
C ASN A 222 13.38 -9.79 -1.49
N LEU A 223 13.44 -10.52 -0.38
CA LEU A 223 13.73 -11.96 -0.39
C LEU A 223 12.66 -12.73 -1.17
N SER A 224 11.38 -12.41 -0.99
CA SER A 224 10.28 -13.04 -1.74
C SER A 224 10.38 -12.78 -3.24
N VAL A 225 10.64 -11.54 -3.65
CA VAL A 225 10.87 -11.20 -5.07
C VAL A 225 12.02 -12.03 -5.65
N MET A 226 13.13 -12.15 -4.94
CA MET A 226 14.29 -12.94 -5.39
C MET A 226 13.95 -14.42 -5.47
N VAL A 227 13.25 -14.96 -4.48
CA VAL A 227 12.80 -16.37 -4.46
C VAL A 227 11.86 -16.67 -5.62
N SER A 228 10.92 -15.77 -5.95
CA SER A 228 10.03 -15.95 -7.11
C SER A 228 10.81 -15.98 -8.44
N ILE A 229 11.80 -15.09 -8.61
CA ILE A 229 12.66 -15.06 -9.80
C ILE A 229 13.46 -16.36 -9.93
N VAL A 230 14.09 -16.81 -8.85
CA VAL A 230 14.88 -18.06 -8.82
C VAL A 230 13.98 -19.28 -9.09
N SER A 231 12.83 -19.35 -8.44
CA SER A 231 11.83 -20.40 -8.63
C SER A 231 11.40 -20.51 -10.10
N SER A 232 11.09 -19.38 -10.75
CA SER A 232 10.77 -19.34 -12.18
C SER A 232 11.95 -19.76 -13.06
N THR A 233 13.16 -19.30 -12.73
CA THR A 233 14.38 -19.59 -13.50
C THR A 233 14.73 -21.07 -13.47
N LEU A 234 14.60 -21.70 -12.32
CA LEU A 234 14.87 -23.12 -12.11
C LEU A 234 13.69 -24.02 -12.47
N ASN A 235 12.54 -23.45 -12.79
CA ASN A 235 11.27 -24.14 -13.01
C ASN A 235 10.92 -25.10 -11.84
N LYS A 236 11.13 -24.63 -10.61
CA LYS A 236 10.83 -25.38 -9.39
C LYS A 236 9.91 -24.55 -8.49
N PRO A 237 8.78 -25.12 -8.05
CA PRO A 237 7.90 -24.41 -7.14
C PRO A 237 8.56 -24.18 -5.78
N VAL A 238 8.14 -23.12 -5.13
CA VAL A 238 8.53 -22.81 -3.75
C VAL A 238 7.76 -23.74 -2.80
N GLU A 239 8.35 -24.06 -1.66
CA GLU A 239 7.72 -24.89 -0.64
C GLU A 239 6.39 -24.30 -0.18
N ALA A 240 5.36 -25.13 -0.15
CA ALA A 240 4.02 -24.72 0.29
C ALA A 240 4.02 -24.21 1.74
N ASN A 241 3.09 -23.33 2.05
CA ASN A 241 2.90 -22.76 3.39
C ASN A 241 4.15 -22.04 3.95
N SER A 242 4.94 -21.44 3.05
CA SER A 242 6.15 -20.68 3.39
C SER A 242 5.98 -19.20 3.05
N VAL A 243 6.54 -18.33 3.90
CA VAL A 243 6.68 -16.88 3.64
C VAL A 243 8.15 -16.45 3.77
N PHE A 244 8.54 -15.46 3.00
CA PHE A 244 9.91 -14.93 2.92
C PHE A 244 9.92 -13.46 3.29
N ILE A 245 10.48 -13.12 4.45
CA ILE A 245 10.36 -11.80 5.06
C ILE A 245 11.75 -11.29 5.45
N ALA A 246 12.45 -10.69 4.50
CA ALA A 246 13.75 -10.07 4.74
C ALA A 246 14.08 -9.05 3.64
N ASP A 247 14.87 -8.05 3.99
CA ASP A 247 15.64 -7.29 3.02
C ASP A 247 16.94 -8.04 2.67
N VAL A 248 17.48 -7.77 1.50
CA VAL A 248 18.73 -8.39 1.01
C VAL A 248 19.74 -7.30 0.66
N GLY A 249 20.86 -7.31 1.35
CA GLY A 249 21.96 -6.38 1.08
C GLY A 249 22.74 -6.73 -0.18
N LEU A 250 23.51 -5.78 -0.71
CA LEU A 250 24.40 -5.98 -1.87
C LEU A 250 25.44 -7.09 -1.66
N THR A 251 25.73 -7.42 -0.41
CA THR A 251 26.63 -8.52 -0.02
C THR A 251 25.97 -9.90 -0.08
N GLY A 252 24.64 -9.96 -0.36
CA GLY A 252 23.85 -11.19 -0.30
C GLY A 252 23.34 -11.54 1.10
N GLU A 253 23.72 -10.77 2.13
CA GLU A 253 23.23 -10.99 3.49
C GLU A 253 21.76 -10.59 3.66
N LEU A 254 21.00 -11.40 4.37
CA LEU A 254 19.65 -11.07 4.77
C LEU A 254 19.67 -10.03 5.91
N LYS A 255 18.96 -8.93 5.71
CA LYS A 255 18.84 -7.85 6.67
C LYS A 255 17.50 -7.94 7.43
N ASN A 256 17.54 -7.46 8.67
CA ASN A 256 16.32 -7.36 9.47
C ASN A 256 15.35 -6.32 8.90
N VAL A 257 14.07 -6.53 9.12
CA VAL A 257 13.00 -5.62 8.68
C VAL A 257 12.21 -5.10 9.87
N PRO A 258 11.66 -3.88 9.78
CA PRO A 258 10.85 -3.30 10.85
C PRO A 258 9.60 -4.12 11.13
N SER A 259 9.18 -4.14 12.39
CA SER A 259 7.90 -4.75 12.82
C SER A 259 7.76 -6.24 12.42
N LEU A 260 8.84 -7.00 12.48
CA LEU A 260 8.84 -8.40 12.06
C LEU A 260 7.87 -9.26 12.87
N ASP A 261 7.71 -8.98 14.18
CA ASP A 261 6.78 -9.70 15.07
C ASP A 261 5.33 -9.63 14.55
N ILE A 262 4.87 -8.44 14.13
CA ILE A 262 3.50 -8.25 13.60
C ILE A 262 3.33 -9.05 12.29
N ARG A 263 4.36 -9.10 11.45
CA ARG A 263 4.34 -9.86 10.18
C ARG A 263 4.27 -11.36 10.43
N LEU A 264 5.03 -11.86 11.39
CA LEU A 264 5.04 -13.28 11.74
C LEU A 264 3.71 -13.70 12.37
N LYS A 265 3.10 -12.86 13.21
CA LYS A 265 1.74 -13.10 13.74
C LYS A 265 0.70 -13.19 12.64
N GLU A 266 0.79 -12.33 11.62
CA GLU A 266 -0.11 -12.40 10.47
C GLU A 266 0.12 -13.68 9.65
N ALA A 267 1.37 -14.07 9.41
CA ALA A 267 1.69 -15.33 8.75
C ALA A 267 1.14 -16.54 9.53
N GLU A 268 1.30 -16.57 10.86
CA GLU A 268 0.74 -17.62 11.70
C GLU A 268 -0.79 -17.63 11.66
N ARG A 269 -1.44 -16.46 11.77
CA ARG A 269 -2.90 -16.30 11.68
C ARG A 269 -3.45 -16.85 10.36
N MET A 270 -2.71 -16.63 9.25
CA MET A 270 -3.07 -17.10 7.92
C MET A 270 -2.75 -18.60 7.69
N GLY A 271 -2.20 -19.27 8.70
CA GLY A 271 -1.95 -20.72 8.68
C GLY A 271 -0.65 -21.15 8.03
N PHE A 272 0.28 -20.23 7.75
CA PHE A 272 1.62 -20.56 7.27
C PHE A 272 2.39 -21.39 8.30
N LYS A 273 3.27 -22.27 7.80
CA LYS A 273 4.03 -23.19 8.64
C LYS A 273 5.50 -22.83 8.75
N LYS A 274 6.03 -22.06 7.80
CA LYS A 274 7.42 -21.63 7.76
C LYS A 274 7.56 -20.17 7.40
N ALA A 275 8.43 -19.46 8.12
CA ALA A 275 8.82 -18.09 7.80
C ALA A 275 10.34 -17.99 7.74
N TYR A 276 10.86 -17.62 6.56
CA TYR A 276 12.27 -17.38 6.34
C TYR A 276 12.60 -15.91 6.63
N VAL A 277 13.52 -15.68 7.57
CA VAL A 277 13.88 -14.33 8.04
C VAL A 277 15.38 -14.18 8.20
N SER A 278 15.86 -12.96 8.36
CA SER A 278 17.27 -12.69 8.68
C SER A 278 17.68 -13.30 10.02
N LYS A 279 18.89 -13.89 10.08
CA LYS A 279 19.49 -14.36 11.34
C LYS A 279 19.70 -13.24 12.37
N TYR A 280 19.80 -12.01 11.91
CA TYR A 280 19.98 -10.83 12.75
C TYR A 280 18.66 -10.32 13.33
N SER A 281 17.53 -11.00 13.04
CA SER A 281 16.25 -10.65 13.63
C SER A 281 16.18 -11.00 15.11
N ASN A 282 15.65 -10.06 15.89
CA ASN A 282 15.50 -10.21 17.34
C ASN A 282 14.17 -10.87 17.71
N VAL A 283 13.85 -12.01 17.04
CA VAL A 283 12.57 -12.70 17.21
C VAL A 283 12.81 -13.94 18.08
N LYS A 284 11.92 -14.13 19.06
CA LYS A 284 11.84 -15.34 19.88
C LYS A 284 11.00 -16.38 19.15
N GLU A 285 11.62 -17.44 18.65
CA GLU A 285 10.97 -18.50 17.87
C GLU A 285 9.85 -19.19 18.66
N GLU A 286 10.01 -19.30 19.96
CA GLU A 286 9.05 -19.92 20.89
C GLU A 286 7.74 -19.14 21.04
N ALA A 287 7.68 -17.87 20.56
CA ALA A 287 6.48 -17.05 20.60
C ALA A 287 5.40 -17.49 19.58
N TYR A 288 5.77 -18.34 18.62
CA TYR A 288 4.90 -18.82 17.54
C TYR A 288 4.69 -20.31 17.72
N LYS A 289 3.41 -20.73 17.88
CA LYS A 289 3.06 -22.13 18.14
C LYS A 289 3.01 -22.98 16.87
N ASP A 290 2.47 -22.39 15.79
CA ASP A 290 2.18 -23.08 14.54
C ASP A 290 3.10 -22.65 13.39
N LEU A 291 3.97 -21.66 13.59
CA LEU A 291 4.86 -21.10 12.60
C LEU A 291 6.33 -21.34 13.00
N LYS A 292 7.03 -22.14 12.21
CA LYS A 292 8.48 -22.33 12.36
C LYS A 292 9.23 -21.14 11.73
N VAL A 293 9.93 -20.38 12.55
CA VAL A 293 10.79 -19.29 12.08
C VAL A 293 12.17 -19.86 11.72
N ILE A 294 12.61 -19.65 10.48
CA ILE A 294 13.88 -20.12 9.95
C ILE A 294 14.79 -18.93 9.71
N LYS A 295 15.84 -18.83 10.52
CA LYS A 295 16.81 -17.74 10.45
C LYS A 295 17.92 -18.06 9.47
N MET A 296 18.10 -17.20 8.46
CA MET A 296 19.11 -17.35 7.42
C MET A 296 20.09 -16.18 7.41
N SER A 297 21.35 -16.44 7.04
CA SER A 297 22.40 -15.41 6.99
C SER A 297 22.47 -14.71 5.63
N ASN A 298 22.32 -15.46 4.57
CA ASN A 298 22.50 -15.03 3.18
C ASN A 298 21.56 -15.79 2.24
N ILE A 299 21.48 -15.33 1.00
CA ILE A 299 20.77 -15.98 -0.10
C ILE A 299 21.48 -17.21 -0.60
#